data_6a6690b8d16dadade103b72d6c09d28d
#
_entry.id   6a6690b8d16dadade103b72d6c09d28d
#
_cell.length_a   1.000
_cell.length_b   1.000
_cell.length_c   1.000
_cell.angle_alpha   90.00
_cell.angle_beta   90.00
_cell.angle_gamma   90.00
#
_symmetry.space_group_name_H-M   'P 1'
#
loop_
_entity.id
_entity.type
_entity.pdbx_description
1 polymer ?
#
loop_
_entity_poly.entity_id
_entity_poly.type
_entity_poly.pdbx_seq_one_letter_code
_entity_poly.pdbx_strand_id
1 'polypeptide(L)'
;RVLRFFDRTRPTAARRQDITTMALSELMTRHPLTCAPDTPLIEAARKMRDLGVSCIIATVDGSLRGILTTGDITARAVAEGRAPETPVSQVMTPDPLSLPPTALVADVLHAMVERGITHMPVTEGGKLTGILTQTDLTRFHATSSAALIREIAAAPDSATLARIVARIPELLVQLVGAQNPHQTVTRLITDIGDAATRRLLALAEAKLGPPPVPYLWLACGSQGRQEQTGVSDQDNCLILDDAVTPPDDAYFAALAQFVSDGLNEAGYFYCPGDMMATNIKWRQPLRVWRQYFRSWIARPDTEAQMLASVMFDLRPIGGTTDLFSDLQSETLAQAAKNSIFVAHMVSNSLKHPPPLGLFRGFATARSGEHKNTIDLKHAGVVPVVDLGRIYALTGQLTQTNTRARILAAIEARAVSPSGGRDLLDAYDMIADTRLAHQAAQIKRGEKPDNFMPPADLSDFERSHLRDAFVVIKTMQNAAGSGRGYLN
;
A
#
# COMPACT_ATOMS: atom_id res chain seq x y z
N ARG A 1 -16.11 27.03 -10.12
CA ARG A 1 -16.58 26.37 -11.37
C ARG A 1 -15.84 25.07 -11.68
N VAL A 2 -14.55 24.95 -11.36
CA VAL A 2 -13.74 23.73 -11.53
C VAL A 2 -14.20 22.62 -10.56
N LEU A 3 -14.53 22.96 -9.31
CA LEU A 3 -14.96 22.02 -8.27
C LEU A 3 -16.29 21.32 -8.56
N ARG A 4 -17.21 21.93 -9.34
CA ARG A 4 -18.45 21.25 -9.78
C ARG A 4 -18.20 20.15 -10.80
N PHE A 5 -17.02 20.10 -11.41
CA PHE A 5 -16.65 19.05 -12.37
C PHE A 5 -16.21 17.76 -11.66
N PHE A 6 -15.55 17.89 -10.50
CA PHE A 6 -15.17 16.73 -9.66
C PHE A 6 -16.40 15.99 -9.10
N ASP A 7 -17.48 16.70 -8.83
CA ASP A 7 -18.73 16.10 -8.32
C ASP A 7 -19.48 15.24 -9.38
N ARG A 8 -19.21 15.47 -10.67
CA ARG A 8 -19.82 14.69 -11.77
C ARG A 8 -19.03 13.44 -12.17
N THR A 9 -17.78 13.32 -11.76
CA THR A 9 -16.89 12.19 -12.04
C THR A 9 -16.57 11.34 -10.81
N ARG A 10 -17.24 11.59 -9.66
CA ARG A 10 -17.15 10.64 -8.56
C ARG A 10 -17.74 9.31 -9.02
N PRO A 11 -16.92 8.24 -9.08
CA PRO A 11 -17.50 6.91 -9.08
C PRO A 11 -18.29 6.81 -7.77
N THR A 12 -19.58 6.60 -7.90
CA THR A 12 -20.45 6.19 -6.79
C THR A 12 -19.72 5.17 -5.93
N ALA A 13 -19.68 5.43 -4.61
CA ALA A 13 -19.12 4.64 -3.51
C ALA A 13 -18.38 3.40 -3.98
N ALA A 14 -17.05 3.38 -3.78
CA ALA A 14 -16.17 2.30 -4.16
C ALA A 14 -16.79 0.96 -3.74
N ARG A 15 -17.50 0.28 -4.66
CA ARG A 15 -17.72 -1.14 -4.55
C ARG A 15 -16.32 -1.73 -4.43
N ARG A 16 -16.04 -2.45 -3.34
CA ARG A 16 -14.97 -3.46 -3.33
C ARG A 16 -15.12 -4.16 -4.68
N GLN A 17 -14.18 -4.00 -5.59
CA GLN A 17 -14.17 -4.84 -6.77
C GLN A 17 -13.89 -6.23 -6.23
N ASP A 18 -14.95 -6.94 -6.00
CA ASP A 18 -14.92 -8.38 -5.80
C ASP A 18 -14.32 -8.95 -7.09
N ILE A 19 -13.39 -9.89 -6.97
CA ILE A 19 -12.84 -10.62 -8.13
C ILE A 19 -13.96 -11.03 -9.10
N THR A 20 -15.14 -11.30 -8.59
CA THR A 20 -16.34 -11.67 -9.35
C THR A 20 -16.78 -10.62 -10.37
N THR A 21 -16.46 -9.34 -10.16
CA THR A 21 -16.82 -8.22 -11.05
C THR A 21 -15.74 -7.81 -12.04
N MET A 22 -14.58 -8.50 -12.02
CA MET A 22 -13.49 -8.28 -12.96
C MET A 22 -13.77 -8.96 -14.30
N ALA A 23 -13.30 -8.35 -15.40
CA ALA A 23 -13.34 -8.97 -16.72
C ALA A 23 -12.27 -10.07 -16.83
N LEU A 24 -12.55 -11.14 -17.61
CA LEU A 24 -11.60 -12.23 -17.81
C LEU A 24 -10.27 -11.76 -18.38
N SER A 25 -10.29 -10.76 -19.26
CA SER A 25 -9.09 -10.16 -19.86
C SER A 25 -8.09 -9.60 -18.85
N GLU A 26 -8.53 -9.31 -17.61
CA GLU A 26 -7.69 -8.79 -16.53
C GLU A 26 -6.95 -9.88 -15.74
N LEU A 27 -7.52 -11.10 -15.72
CA LEU A 27 -7.00 -12.23 -14.92
C LEU A 27 -6.47 -13.39 -15.75
N MET A 28 -6.92 -13.57 -16.99
CA MET A 28 -6.58 -14.71 -17.83
C MET A 28 -5.08 -14.80 -18.14
N THR A 29 -4.54 -16.00 -18.18
CA THR A 29 -3.25 -16.27 -18.80
C THR A 29 -3.38 -16.09 -20.30
N ARG A 30 -2.62 -15.13 -20.86
CA ARG A 30 -2.53 -14.91 -22.30
C ARG A 30 -1.57 -15.94 -22.92
N HIS A 31 -1.83 -16.35 -24.15
CA HIS A 31 -1.02 -17.36 -24.88
C HIS A 31 -0.90 -18.70 -24.12
N PRO A 32 -2.03 -19.38 -23.87
CA PRO A 32 -2.01 -20.69 -23.25
C PRO A 32 -1.29 -21.73 -24.13
N LEU A 33 -0.81 -22.80 -23.54
CA LEU A 33 -0.18 -23.90 -24.28
C LEU A 33 -1.18 -24.54 -25.24
N THR A 34 -0.78 -24.68 -26.51
CA THR A 34 -1.62 -25.26 -27.57
C THR A 34 -0.95 -26.43 -28.28
N CYS A 35 -1.76 -27.26 -28.90
CA CYS A 35 -1.32 -28.32 -29.83
C CYS A 35 -2.32 -28.49 -30.98
N ALA A 36 -1.96 -29.24 -31.99
CA ALA A 36 -2.89 -29.72 -33.00
C ALA A 36 -3.70 -30.93 -32.46
N PRO A 37 -4.94 -31.15 -32.90
CA PRO A 37 -5.76 -32.29 -32.45
C PRO A 37 -5.15 -33.69 -32.70
N ASP A 38 -4.30 -33.82 -33.72
CA ASP A 38 -3.59 -35.05 -34.11
C ASP A 38 -2.26 -35.24 -33.37
N THR A 39 -1.84 -34.28 -32.54
CA THR A 39 -0.63 -34.39 -31.71
C THR A 39 -0.68 -35.67 -30.87
N PRO A 40 0.40 -36.50 -30.84
CA PRO A 40 0.48 -37.64 -29.95
C PRO A 40 0.33 -37.29 -28.49
N LEU A 41 -0.41 -38.09 -27.72
CA LEU A 41 -0.67 -37.86 -26.29
C LEU A 41 0.62 -37.70 -25.47
N ILE A 42 1.65 -38.51 -25.78
CA ILE A 42 2.94 -38.46 -25.09
C ILE A 42 3.65 -37.10 -25.30
N GLU A 43 3.54 -36.52 -26.51
CA GLU A 43 4.13 -35.22 -26.81
C GLU A 43 3.39 -34.11 -26.06
N ALA A 44 2.06 -34.13 -26.06
CA ALA A 44 1.27 -33.18 -25.30
C ALA A 44 1.57 -33.24 -23.81
N ALA A 45 1.66 -34.44 -23.23
CA ALA A 45 1.98 -34.65 -21.82
C ALA A 45 3.39 -34.17 -21.45
N ARG A 46 4.39 -34.37 -22.34
CA ARG A 46 5.76 -33.83 -22.14
C ARG A 46 5.76 -32.31 -22.14
N LYS A 47 5.08 -31.65 -23.09
CA LYS A 47 4.95 -30.19 -23.12
C LYS A 47 4.30 -29.64 -21.86
N MET A 48 3.23 -30.30 -21.39
CA MET A 48 2.57 -29.92 -20.14
C MET A 48 3.51 -30.04 -18.92
N ARG A 49 4.25 -31.15 -18.82
CA ARG A 49 5.23 -31.38 -17.76
C ARG A 49 6.35 -30.33 -17.78
N ASP A 50 6.95 -30.09 -18.94
CA ASP A 50 8.12 -29.23 -19.09
C ASP A 50 7.78 -27.75 -18.80
N LEU A 51 6.54 -27.33 -19.05
CA LEU A 51 6.03 -26.00 -18.74
C LEU A 51 5.29 -25.91 -17.39
N GLY A 52 5.12 -27.04 -16.67
CA GLY A 52 4.44 -27.07 -15.37
C GLY A 52 2.95 -26.66 -15.43
N VAL A 53 2.26 -26.97 -16.54
CA VAL A 53 0.84 -26.63 -16.73
C VAL A 53 -0.04 -27.87 -16.65
N SER A 54 -1.28 -27.68 -16.17
CA SER A 54 -2.26 -28.77 -15.96
C SER A 54 -3.16 -29.05 -17.17
N CYS A 55 -3.04 -28.29 -18.24
CA CYS A 55 -3.81 -28.48 -19.46
C CYS A 55 -3.07 -28.01 -20.71
N ILE A 56 -3.52 -28.52 -21.86
CA ILE A 56 -3.13 -28.07 -23.20
C ILE A 56 -4.40 -27.92 -24.05
N ILE A 57 -4.46 -26.91 -24.89
CA ILE A 57 -5.63 -26.61 -25.72
C ILE A 57 -5.38 -27.03 -27.14
N ALA A 58 -6.25 -27.87 -27.69
CA ALA A 58 -6.20 -28.28 -29.08
C ALA A 58 -6.83 -27.20 -29.98
N THR A 59 -6.08 -26.71 -30.96
CA THR A 59 -6.50 -25.65 -31.87
C THR A 59 -6.23 -26.02 -33.32
N VAL A 60 -7.07 -25.46 -34.23
CA VAL A 60 -6.83 -25.49 -35.69
C VAL A 60 -6.96 -24.03 -36.18
N ASP A 61 -5.92 -23.52 -36.79
CA ASP A 61 -5.83 -22.12 -37.24
C ASP A 61 -6.19 -21.09 -36.15
N GLY A 62 -5.78 -21.40 -34.90
CA GLY A 62 -6.09 -20.58 -33.70
C GLY A 62 -7.50 -20.74 -33.15
N SER A 63 -8.37 -21.53 -33.81
CA SER A 63 -9.73 -21.79 -33.34
C SER A 63 -9.73 -22.94 -32.35
N LEU A 64 -10.46 -22.76 -31.23
CA LEU A 64 -10.62 -23.76 -30.19
C LEU A 64 -11.30 -25.03 -30.72
N ARG A 65 -10.71 -26.21 -30.46
CA ARG A 65 -11.24 -27.53 -30.82
C ARG A 65 -11.46 -28.44 -29.63
N GLY A 66 -10.62 -28.30 -28.61
CA GLY A 66 -10.73 -29.14 -27.43
C GLY A 66 -9.77 -28.71 -26.33
N ILE A 67 -9.91 -29.34 -25.17
CA ILE A 67 -9.01 -29.18 -24.04
C ILE A 67 -8.62 -30.56 -23.51
N LEU A 68 -7.32 -30.77 -23.27
CA LEU A 68 -6.78 -31.95 -22.61
C LEU A 68 -6.19 -31.53 -21.27
N THR A 69 -6.65 -32.13 -20.19
CA THR A 69 -6.18 -31.89 -18.84
C THR A 69 -5.41 -33.10 -18.29
N THR A 70 -4.66 -32.89 -17.18
CA THR A 70 -4.02 -34.00 -16.45
C THR A 70 -5.04 -35.04 -15.99
N GLY A 71 -6.26 -34.59 -15.63
CA GLY A 71 -7.37 -35.51 -15.28
C GLY A 71 -7.81 -36.37 -16.46
N ASP A 72 -7.92 -35.79 -17.67
CA ASP A 72 -8.27 -36.55 -18.88
C ASP A 72 -7.20 -37.57 -19.22
N ILE A 73 -5.91 -37.22 -19.13
CA ILE A 73 -4.79 -38.14 -19.32
C ILE A 73 -4.89 -39.31 -18.36
N THR A 74 -5.15 -39.06 -17.08
CA THR A 74 -5.29 -40.12 -16.09
C THR A 74 -6.50 -41.00 -16.33
N ALA A 75 -7.69 -40.40 -16.50
CA ALA A 75 -8.94 -41.13 -16.58
C ALA A 75 -9.20 -41.75 -17.93
N ARG A 76 -8.85 -41.11 -19.05
CA ARG A 76 -9.24 -41.53 -20.41
C ARG A 76 -8.08 -42.13 -21.23
N ALA A 77 -6.83 -41.96 -20.74
CA ALA A 77 -5.69 -42.57 -21.39
C ALA A 77 -5.04 -43.64 -20.54
N VAL A 78 -4.54 -43.32 -19.35
CA VAL A 78 -3.82 -44.28 -18.49
C VAL A 78 -4.77 -45.39 -17.98
N ALA A 79 -5.92 -45.01 -17.44
CA ALA A 79 -6.88 -45.98 -16.93
C ALA A 79 -7.50 -46.88 -18.02
N GLU A 80 -7.58 -46.37 -19.26
CA GLU A 80 -8.10 -47.10 -20.42
C GLU A 80 -7.00 -47.85 -21.21
N GLY A 81 -5.75 -47.78 -20.77
CA GLY A 81 -4.64 -48.48 -21.41
C GLY A 81 -4.33 -48.02 -22.85
N ARG A 82 -4.58 -46.76 -23.18
CA ARG A 82 -4.33 -46.22 -24.53
C ARG A 82 -2.84 -46.05 -24.80
N ALA A 83 -2.47 -46.25 -26.04
CA ALA A 83 -1.08 -46.13 -26.46
C ALA A 83 -0.60 -44.67 -26.38
N PRO A 84 0.70 -44.40 -26.11
CA PRO A 84 1.28 -43.08 -26.03
C PRO A 84 1.13 -42.26 -27.32
N GLU A 85 1.03 -42.92 -28.46
CA GLU A 85 0.88 -42.35 -29.79
C GLU A 85 -0.57 -41.97 -30.14
N THR A 86 -1.54 -42.25 -29.24
CA THR A 86 -2.94 -41.89 -29.42
C THR A 86 -3.07 -40.40 -29.65
N PRO A 87 -3.78 -39.91 -30.70
CA PRO A 87 -4.00 -38.50 -30.93
C PRO A 87 -4.77 -37.83 -29.78
N VAL A 88 -4.39 -36.59 -29.43
CA VAL A 88 -5.05 -35.79 -28.38
C VAL A 88 -6.57 -35.73 -28.59
N SER A 89 -7.03 -35.62 -29.86
CA SER A 89 -8.45 -35.59 -30.23
C SER A 89 -9.28 -36.76 -29.70
N GLN A 90 -8.67 -37.93 -29.43
CA GLN A 90 -9.38 -39.11 -28.93
C GLN A 90 -9.50 -39.11 -27.40
N VAL A 91 -8.78 -38.23 -26.69
CA VAL A 91 -8.73 -38.21 -25.22
C VAL A 91 -9.23 -36.87 -24.67
N MET A 92 -9.06 -35.79 -25.40
CA MET A 92 -9.49 -34.45 -25.01
C MET A 92 -11.01 -34.33 -24.80
N THR A 93 -11.44 -33.30 -24.09
CA THR A 93 -12.82 -32.84 -24.10
C THR A 93 -13.02 -31.97 -25.34
N PRO A 94 -13.85 -32.37 -26.33
CA PRO A 94 -14.10 -31.59 -27.53
C PRO A 94 -15.05 -30.42 -27.20
N ASP A 95 -14.94 -29.35 -27.99
CA ASP A 95 -15.79 -28.15 -27.91
C ASP A 95 -16.06 -27.67 -26.48
N PRO A 96 -15.00 -27.42 -25.66
CA PRO A 96 -15.18 -27.05 -24.28
C PRO A 96 -15.91 -25.71 -24.18
N LEU A 97 -16.64 -25.52 -23.07
CA LEU A 97 -17.21 -24.22 -22.75
C LEU A 97 -16.11 -23.15 -22.76
N SER A 98 -16.37 -22.05 -23.45
CA SER A 98 -15.50 -20.88 -23.46
C SER A 98 -16.31 -19.61 -23.25
N LEU A 99 -15.67 -18.56 -22.75
CA LEU A 99 -16.28 -17.26 -22.51
C LEU A 99 -15.47 -16.17 -23.22
N PRO A 100 -16.10 -15.02 -23.58
CA PRO A 100 -15.37 -13.92 -24.18
C PRO A 100 -14.50 -13.17 -23.15
N PRO A 101 -13.46 -12.45 -23.58
CA PRO A 101 -12.58 -11.67 -22.68
C PRO A 101 -13.32 -10.64 -21.82
N THR A 102 -14.50 -10.20 -22.26
CA THR A 102 -15.38 -9.22 -21.59
C THR A 102 -16.30 -9.84 -20.53
N ALA A 103 -16.43 -11.17 -20.50
CA ALA A 103 -17.23 -11.86 -19.47
C ALA A 103 -16.61 -11.63 -18.08
N LEU A 104 -17.43 -11.74 -17.04
CA LEU A 104 -16.99 -11.54 -15.66
C LEU A 104 -16.43 -12.82 -15.06
N VAL A 105 -15.51 -12.68 -14.12
CA VAL A 105 -14.99 -13.81 -13.34
C VAL A 105 -16.11 -14.52 -12.59
N ALA A 106 -17.19 -13.81 -12.19
CA ALA A 106 -18.39 -14.42 -11.62
C ALA A 106 -18.99 -15.50 -12.53
N ASP A 107 -19.05 -15.27 -13.85
CA ASP A 107 -19.58 -16.21 -14.82
C ASP A 107 -18.72 -17.48 -14.89
N VAL A 108 -17.40 -17.32 -14.79
CA VAL A 108 -16.47 -18.46 -14.74
C VAL A 108 -16.63 -19.27 -13.45
N LEU A 109 -16.69 -18.60 -12.29
CA LEU A 109 -16.89 -19.27 -11.01
C LEU A 109 -18.19 -20.08 -11.00
N HIS A 110 -19.26 -19.49 -11.51
CA HIS A 110 -20.55 -20.17 -11.64
C HIS A 110 -20.42 -21.41 -12.53
N ALA A 111 -19.84 -21.27 -13.72
CA ALA A 111 -19.64 -22.37 -14.65
C ALA A 111 -18.71 -23.48 -14.08
N MET A 112 -17.65 -23.10 -13.36
CA MET A 112 -16.74 -24.05 -12.70
C MET A 112 -17.47 -24.91 -11.65
N VAL A 113 -18.33 -24.28 -10.83
CA VAL A 113 -19.10 -24.97 -9.79
C VAL A 113 -20.21 -25.82 -10.42
N GLU A 114 -20.98 -25.27 -11.35
CA GLU A 114 -22.15 -25.94 -11.95
C GLU A 114 -21.74 -27.14 -12.81
N ARG A 115 -20.62 -27.03 -13.55
CA ARG A 115 -20.17 -28.06 -14.49
C ARG A 115 -18.99 -28.91 -14.01
N GLY A 116 -18.46 -28.62 -12.82
CA GLY A 116 -17.32 -29.36 -12.26
C GLY A 116 -16.05 -29.19 -13.08
N ILE A 117 -15.84 -28.03 -13.74
CA ILE A 117 -14.66 -27.73 -14.55
C ILE A 117 -13.70 -26.82 -13.79
N THR A 118 -12.41 -26.98 -14.07
CA THR A 118 -11.33 -26.21 -13.40
C THR A 118 -10.54 -25.32 -14.36
N HIS A 119 -10.88 -25.36 -15.65
CA HIS A 119 -10.22 -24.65 -16.73
C HIS A 119 -11.28 -23.99 -17.62
N MET A 120 -11.16 -22.69 -17.88
CA MET A 120 -12.05 -21.93 -18.73
C MET A 120 -11.26 -21.29 -19.89
N PRO A 121 -11.30 -21.87 -21.09
CA PRO A 121 -10.80 -21.21 -22.28
C PRO A 121 -11.51 -19.87 -22.55
N VAL A 122 -10.74 -18.88 -22.98
CA VAL A 122 -11.26 -17.57 -23.35
C VAL A 122 -11.11 -17.38 -24.85
N THR A 123 -12.21 -17.08 -25.52
CA THR A 123 -12.24 -16.98 -26.99
C THR A 123 -12.88 -15.66 -27.45
N GLU A 124 -12.36 -15.11 -28.54
CA GLU A 124 -12.94 -13.96 -29.22
C GLU A 124 -13.09 -14.28 -30.71
N GLY A 125 -14.34 -14.19 -31.22
CA GLY A 125 -14.64 -14.58 -32.60
C GLY A 125 -14.28 -16.04 -32.90
N GLY A 126 -14.38 -16.97 -31.93
CA GLY A 126 -14.02 -18.39 -32.06
C GLY A 126 -12.52 -18.69 -31.96
N LYS A 127 -11.65 -17.67 -31.87
CA LYS A 127 -10.21 -17.81 -31.70
C LYS A 127 -9.84 -17.78 -30.23
N LEU A 128 -8.90 -18.62 -29.85
CA LEU A 128 -8.37 -18.68 -28.49
C LEU A 128 -7.53 -17.45 -28.17
N THR A 129 -7.89 -16.71 -27.11
CA THR A 129 -7.17 -15.52 -26.65
C THR A 129 -6.51 -15.71 -25.29
N GLY A 130 -6.99 -16.68 -24.49
CA GLY A 130 -6.46 -16.94 -23.16
C GLY A 130 -7.10 -18.15 -22.47
N ILE A 131 -6.72 -18.35 -21.24
CA ILE A 131 -7.32 -19.34 -20.33
C ILE A 131 -7.36 -18.78 -18.92
N LEU A 132 -8.44 -19.07 -18.17
CA LEU A 132 -8.51 -18.85 -16.73
C LEU A 132 -8.70 -20.20 -16.03
N THR A 133 -7.87 -20.46 -15.03
CA THR A 133 -7.90 -21.71 -14.26
C THR A 133 -8.29 -21.46 -12.80
N GLN A 134 -8.72 -22.50 -12.10
CA GLN A 134 -8.95 -22.44 -10.65
C GLN A 134 -7.68 -22.05 -9.89
N THR A 135 -6.50 -22.42 -10.40
CA THR A 135 -5.22 -22.02 -9.82
C THR A 135 -4.99 -20.51 -9.93
N ASP A 136 -5.38 -19.88 -11.05
CA ASP A 136 -5.27 -18.42 -11.21
C ASP A 136 -6.17 -17.69 -10.21
N LEU A 137 -7.40 -18.16 -10.05
CA LEU A 137 -8.34 -17.64 -9.05
C LEU A 137 -7.80 -17.79 -7.62
N THR A 138 -7.24 -18.95 -7.29
CA THR A 138 -6.65 -19.21 -5.98
C THR A 138 -5.43 -18.32 -5.74
N ARG A 139 -4.57 -18.12 -6.75
CA ARG A 139 -3.41 -17.23 -6.68
C ARG A 139 -3.83 -15.78 -6.47
N PHE A 140 -4.86 -15.32 -7.15
CA PHE A 140 -5.41 -13.98 -6.93
C PHE A 140 -5.91 -13.80 -5.50
N HIS A 141 -6.67 -14.76 -4.95
CA HIS A 141 -7.09 -14.73 -3.55
C HIS A 141 -5.93 -14.82 -2.56
N ALA A 142 -4.88 -15.57 -2.88
CA ALA A 142 -3.70 -15.70 -2.03
C ALA A 142 -2.88 -14.39 -1.93
N THR A 143 -3.00 -13.47 -2.89
CA THR A 143 -2.32 -12.16 -2.87
C THR A 143 -3.19 -11.07 -2.22
N SER A 144 -4.31 -11.40 -1.61
CA SER A 144 -5.10 -10.42 -0.86
C SER A 144 -4.38 -10.00 0.43
N SER A 145 -4.59 -8.74 0.85
CA SER A 145 -4.00 -8.24 2.11
C SER A 145 -4.35 -9.11 3.33
N ALA A 146 -5.57 -9.63 3.40
CA ALA A 146 -6.00 -10.51 4.47
C ALA A 146 -5.27 -11.86 4.48
N ALA A 147 -4.97 -12.42 3.31
CA ALA A 147 -4.18 -13.64 3.20
C ALA A 147 -2.73 -13.39 3.66
N LEU A 148 -2.11 -12.31 3.19
CA LEU A 148 -0.76 -11.93 3.61
C LEU A 148 -0.66 -11.74 5.12
N ILE A 149 -1.62 -11.04 5.74
CA ILE A 149 -1.66 -10.82 7.19
C ILE A 149 -1.74 -12.16 7.95
N ARG A 150 -2.55 -13.12 7.49
CA ARG A 150 -2.63 -14.46 8.12
C ARG A 150 -1.32 -15.23 7.98
N GLU A 151 -0.70 -15.21 6.79
CA GLU A 151 0.57 -15.88 6.55
C GLU A 151 1.69 -15.27 7.43
N ILE A 152 1.74 -13.93 7.54
CA ILE A 152 2.68 -13.22 8.41
C ILE A 152 2.50 -13.61 9.88
N ALA A 153 1.26 -13.66 10.37
CA ALA A 153 0.98 -14.04 11.76
C ALA A 153 1.46 -15.47 12.09
N ALA A 154 1.51 -16.36 11.09
CA ALA A 154 1.96 -17.73 11.22
C ALA A 154 3.45 -17.94 10.86
N ALA A 155 4.17 -16.90 10.39
CA ALA A 155 5.56 -17.02 9.95
C ALA A 155 6.47 -17.48 11.11
N PRO A 156 7.26 -18.56 10.95
CA PRO A 156 8.09 -19.10 12.03
C PRO A 156 9.34 -18.26 12.31
N ASP A 157 9.80 -17.46 11.34
CA ASP A 157 11.04 -16.67 11.40
C ASP A 157 10.96 -15.42 10.52
N SER A 158 11.94 -14.52 10.66
CA SER A 158 12.04 -13.27 9.92
C SER A 158 12.23 -13.48 8.42
N ALA A 159 12.98 -14.49 8.01
CA ALA A 159 13.21 -14.80 6.58
C ALA A 159 11.94 -15.25 5.86
N THR A 160 11.11 -16.05 6.51
CA THR A 160 9.78 -16.43 5.99
C THR A 160 8.86 -15.22 5.91
N LEU A 161 8.86 -14.39 6.96
CA LEU A 161 8.09 -13.15 7.00
C LEU A 161 8.50 -12.22 5.85
N ALA A 162 9.79 -12.02 5.62
CA ALA A 162 10.32 -11.19 4.55
C ALA A 162 9.85 -11.66 3.16
N ARG A 163 9.85 -12.97 2.92
CA ARG A 163 9.32 -13.54 1.65
C ARG A 163 7.84 -13.26 1.44
N ILE A 164 7.05 -13.25 2.51
CA ILE A 164 5.61 -12.94 2.43
C ILE A 164 5.42 -11.45 2.12
N VAL A 165 6.13 -10.58 2.84
CA VAL A 165 6.05 -9.12 2.67
C VAL A 165 6.54 -8.69 1.28
N ALA A 166 7.49 -9.40 0.68
CA ALA A 166 7.97 -9.14 -0.68
C ALA A 166 6.88 -9.21 -1.76
N ARG A 167 5.67 -9.70 -1.43
CA ARG A 167 4.50 -9.73 -2.32
C ARG A 167 3.69 -8.42 -2.32
N ILE A 168 4.04 -7.44 -1.48
CA ILE A 168 3.36 -6.14 -1.44
C ILE A 168 3.35 -5.42 -2.80
N PRO A 169 4.44 -5.39 -3.61
CA PRO A 169 4.40 -4.75 -4.93
C PRO A 169 3.32 -5.33 -5.86
N GLU A 170 3.15 -6.66 -5.87
CA GLU A 170 2.07 -7.31 -6.64
C GLU A 170 0.68 -6.86 -6.15
N LEU A 171 0.48 -6.85 -4.83
CA LEU A 171 -0.76 -6.38 -4.23
C LEU A 171 -1.05 -4.91 -4.58
N LEU A 172 -0.04 -4.04 -4.52
CA LEU A 172 -0.19 -2.64 -4.89
C LEU A 172 -0.65 -2.49 -6.35
N VAL A 173 -0.02 -3.22 -7.28
CA VAL A 173 -0.42 -3.21 -8.69
C VAL A 173 -1.87 -3.66 -8.88
N GLN A 174 -2.29 -4.70 -8.17
CA GLN A 174 -3.67 -5.19 -8.22
C GLN A 174 -4.67 -4.16 -7.66
N LEU A 175 -4.37 -3.59 -6.48
CA LEU A 175 -5.26 -2.62 -5.84
C LEU A 175 -5.41 -1.34 -6.66
N VAL A 176 -4.32 -0.82 -7.23
CA VAL A 176 -4.33 0.36 -8.11
C VAL A 176 -5.03 0.04 -9.44
N GLY A 177 -4.76 -1.11 -10.04
CA GLY A 177 -5.42 -1.57 -11.26
C GLY A 177 -6.93 -1.75 -11.10
N ALA A 178 -7.38 -2.13 -9.91
CA ALA A 178 -8.78 -2.21 -9.53
C ALA A 178 -9.39 -0.84 -9.15
N GLN A 179 -8.71 0.26 -9.42
CA GLN A 179 -9.14 1.64 -9.15
C GLN A 179 -9.57 1.89 -7.69
N ASN A 180 -8.96 1.18 -6.74
CA ASN A 180 -9.18 1.50 -5.33
C ASN A 180 -8.61 2.88 -5.01
N PRO A 181 -9.32 3.71 -4.23
CA PRO A 181 -8.82 5.01 -3.81
C PRO A 181 -7.56 4.85 -2.95
N HIS A 182 -6.64 5.81 -3.01
CA HIS A 182 -5.34 5.73 -2.34
C HIS A 182 -5.44 5.41 -0.85
N GLN A 183 -6.45 5.94 -0.15
CA GLN A 183 -6.65 5.66 1.27
C GLN A 183 -6.91 4.19 1.57
N THR A 184 -7.60 3.48 0.69
CA THR A 184 -7.81 2.03 0.82
C THR A 184 -6.51 1.28 0.55
N VAL A 185 -5.79 1.65 -0.52
CA VAL A 185 -4.52 1.01 -0.91
C VAL A 185 -3.48 1.17 0.20
N THR A 186 -3.24 2.40 0.65
CA THR A 186 -2.22 2.68 1.68
C THR A 186 -2.59 2.06 3.03
N ARG A 187 -3.88 2.04 3.39
CA ARG A 187 -4.36 1.37 4.60
C ARG A 187 -4.06 -0.12 4.56
N LEU A 188 -4.41 -0.82 3.48
CA LEU A 188 -4.19 -2.26 3.36
C LEU A 188 -2.70 -2.61 3.35
N ILE A 189 -1.85 -1.81 2.69
CA ILE A 189 -0.39 -1.99 2.72
C ILE A 189 0.14 -1.78 4.14
N THR A 190 -0.31 -0.74 4.84
CA THR A 190 0.14 -0.47 6.21
C THR A 190 -0.33 -1.55 7.20
N ASP A 191 -1.53 -2.10 7.03
CA ASP A 191 -2.02 -3.20 7.88
C ASP A 191 -1.10 -4.45 7.77
N ILE A 192 -0.48 -4.68 6.60
CA ILE A 192 0.54 -5.71 6.41
C ILE A 192 1.83 -5.35 7.18
N GLY A 193 2.29 -4.10 7.08
CA GLY A 193 3.45 -3.60 7.84
C GLY A 193 3.25 -3.70 9.36
N ASP A 194 2.05 -3.38 9.83
CA ASP A 194 1.67 -3.53 11.24
C ASP A 194 1.68 -4.99 11.69
N ALA A 195 1.16 -5.89 10.86
CA ALA A 195 1.17 -7.32 11.14
C ALA A 195 2.61 -7.87 11.18
N ALA A 196 3.47 -7.42 10.24
CA ALA A 196 4.88 -7.78 10.21
C ALA A 196 5.60 -7.34 11.48
N THR A 197 5.40 -6.08 11.90
CA THR A 197 5.98 -5.54 13.13
C THR A 197 5.53 -6.33 14.37
N ARG A 198 4.23 -6.60 14.50
CA ARG A 198 3.70 -7.40 15.64
C ARG A 198 4.25 -8.82 15.65
N ARG A 199 4.41 -9.45 14.47
CA ARG A 199 4.99 -10.80 14.42
C ARG A 199 6.46 -10.79 14.80
N LEU A 200 7.25 -9.82 14.36
CA LEU A 200 8.65 -9.69 14.73
C LEU A 200 8.82 -9.42 16.23
N LEU A 201 7.95 -8.62 16.85
CA LEU A 201 7.92 -8.45 18.31
C LEU A 201 7.69 -9.78 19.03
N ALA A 202 6.71 -10.57 18.59
CA ALA A 202 6.45 -11.89 19.18
C ALA A 202 7.62 -12.87 18.99
N LEU A 203 8.30 -12.84 17.84
CA LEU A 203 9.50 -13.66 17.59
C LEU A 203 10.69 -13.20 18.45
N ALA A 204 10.84 -11.88 18.64
CA ALA A 204 11.86 -11.33 19.53
C ALA A 204 11.65 -11.77 20.98
N GLU A 205 10.42 -11.65 21.50
CA GLU A 205 10.08 -12.11 22.85
C GLU A 205 10.27 -13.61 23.03
N ALA A 206 9.90 -14.41 22.01
CA ALA A 206 10.15 -15.86 22.05
C ALA A 206 11.64 -16.21 22.15
N LYS A 207 12.51 -15.38 21.54
CA LYS A 207 13.96 -15.57 21.55
C LYS A 207 14.63 -15.02 22.82
N LEU A 208 14.17 -13.86 23.31
CA LEU A 208 14.82 -13.13 24.40
C LEU A 208 14.20 -13.44 25.77
N GLY A 209 13.05 -14.07 25.81
CA GLY A 209 12.23 -14.23 27.00
C GLY A 209 11.24 -13.08 27.20
N PRO A 210 10.42 -13.11 28.25
CA PRO A 210 9.42 -12.08 28.53
C PRO A 210 10.10 -10.73 28.83
N PRO A 211 9.47 -9.60 28.43
CA PRO A 211 10.02 -8.28 28.71
C PRO A 211 10.06 -8.01 30.24
N PRO A 212 11.12 -7.37 30.73
CA PRO A 212 11.28 -7.11 32.17
C PRO A 212 10.26 -6.11 32.73
N VAL A 213 9.77 -5.21 31.90
CA VAL A 213 8.68 -4.25 32.22
C VAL A 213 7.74 -4.13 31.01
N PRO A 214 6.50 -3.64 31.20
CA PRO A 214 5.63 -3.31 30.09
C PRO A 214 6.27 -2.31 29.13
N TYR A 215 6.04 -2.50 27.84
CA TYR A 215 6.52 -1.62 26.80
C TYR A 215 5.46 -1.43 25.70
N LEU A 216 5.66 -0.41 24.89
CA LEU A 216 4.84 -0.16 23.70
C LEU A 216 5.72 0.19 22.52
N TRP A 217 5.59 -0.57 21.44
CA TRP A 217 6.14 -0.21 20.14
C TRP A 217 5.17 0.70 19.39
N LEU A 218 5.66 1.84 18.93
CA LEU A 218 4.88 2.81 18.15
C LEU A 218 5.54 3.03 16.80
N ALA A 219 4.71 3.24 15.79
CA ALA A 219 5.13 3.75 14.49
C ALA A 219 4.88 5.26 14.42
N CYS A 220 5.73 5.96 13.70
CA CYS A 220 5.52 7.34 13.28
C CYS A 220 5.66 7.46 11.75
N GLY A 221 5.74 8.64 11.20
CA GLY A 221 5.86 8.84 9.76
C GLY A 221 4.71 8.21 8.96
N SER A 222 5.01 7.61 7.83
CA SER A 222 4.00 7.03 6.94
C SER A 222 3.25 5.84 7.57
N GLN A 223 3.94 4.99 8.33
CA GLN A 223 3.31 3.88 9.04
C GLN A 223 2.41 4.40 10.17
N GLY A 224 2.84 5.38 10.93
CA GLY A 224 2.04 6.02 11.98
C GLY A 224 0.74 6.60 11.43
N ARG A 225 0.78 7.24 10.27
CA ARG A 225 -0.39 7.79 9.58
C ARG A 225 -1.21 6.79 8.79
N GLN A 226 -0.78 5.52 8.67
CA GLN A 226 -1.39 4.49 7.83
C GLN A 226 -1.39 4.85 6.33
N GLU A 227 -0.28 5.40 5.88
CA GLU A 227 -0.07 5.95 4.54
C GLU A 227 1.15 5.34 3.83
N GLN A 228 1.56 4.11 4.19
CA GLN A 228 2.63 3.41 3.50
C GLN A 228 2.25 3.07 2.05
N THR A 229 3.26 3.04 1.18
CA THR A 229 3.12 2.75 -0.25
C THR A 229 4.06 1.61 -0.66
N GLY A 230 4.36 1.48 -1.94
CA GLY A 230 5.30 0.47 -2.47
C GLY A 230 6.75 0.67 -2.02
N VAL A 231 7.08 1.83 -1.45
CA VAL A 231 8.39 2.14 -0.88
C VAL A 231 8.20 2.86 0.45
N SER A 232 8.75 2.30 1.54
CA SER A 232 8.64 2.87 2.88
C SER A 232 9.90 2.54 3.69
N ASP A 233 10.35 3.53 4.45
CA ASP A 233 11.36 3.41 5.48
C ASP A 233 10.73 3.06 6.84
N GLN A 234 11.59 2.80 7.82
CA GLN A 234 11.19 2.53 9.21
C GLN A 234 11.23 3.85 9.98
N ASP A 235 10.10 4.21 10.58
CA ASP A 235 10.02 5.29 11.56
C ASP A 235 9.28 4.73 12.78
N ASN A 236 9.99 4.47 13.88
CA ASN A 236 9.43 3.82 15.05
C ASN A 236 10.14 4.21 16.36
N CYS A 237 9.50 3.93 17.47
CA CYS A 237 10.06 4.15 18.79
C CYS A 237 9.48 3.18 19.83
N LEU A 238 10.09 3.14 21.01
CA LEU A 238 9.64 2.42 22.19
C LEU A 238 9.32 3.37 23.33
N ILE A 239 8.15 3.21 23.93
CA ILE A 239 7.82 3.73 25.25
C ILE A 239 7.94 2.57 26.22
N LEU A 240 8.76 2.74 27.26
CA LEU A 240 8.92 1.78 28.34
C LEU A 240 8.16 2.23 29.58
N ASP A 241 7.70 1.28 30.39
CA ASP A 241 7.14 1.60 31.70
C ASP A 241 8.19 2.30 32.57
N ASP A 242 7.73 3.20 33.43
CA ASP A 242 8.62 3.99 34.32
C ASP A 242 9.34 3.15 35.38
N ALA A 243 8.95 1.89 35.59
CA ALA A 243 9.65 0.92 36.44
C ALA A 243 10.96 0.38 35.82
N VAL A 244 11.23 0.69 34.53
CA VAL A 244 12.44 0.26 33.84
C VAL A 244 13.71 0.71 34.57
N THR A 245 14.69 -0.19 34.66
CA THR A 245 15.99 0.05 35.30
C THR A 245 17.10 0.04 34.24
N PRO A 246 18.29 0.63 34.51
CA PRO A 246 19.38 0.64 33.53
C PRO A 246 19.81 -0.74 32.99
N PRO A 247 19.83 -1.84 33.78
CA PRO A 247 20.09 -3.18 33.24
C PRO A 247 19.10 -3.68 32.22
N ASP A 248 17.84 -3.22 32.27
CA ASP A 248 16.78 -3.66 31.38
C ASP A 248 16.94 -3.11 29.96
N ASP A 249 17.72 -2.03 29.76
CA ASP A 249 17.95 -1.45 28.44
C ASP A 249 18.59 -2.45 27.46
N ALA A 250 19.44 -3.36 27.95
CA ALA A 250 20.04 -4.39 27.11
C ALA A 250 19.00 -5.29 26.45
N TYR A 251 17.92 -5.64 27.17
CA TYR A 251 16.80 -6.40 26.62
C TYR A 251 16.09 -5.64 25.51
N PHE A 252 15.73 -4.39 25.78
CA PHE A 252 14.98 -3.56 24.82
C PHE A 252 15.83 -3.14 23.62
N ALA A 253 17.14 -2.97 23.78
CA ALA A 253 18.07 -2.76 22.68
C ALA A 253 18.12 -3.98 21.76
N ALA A 254 18.20 -5.20 22.32
CA ALA A 254 18.19 -6.44 21.56
C ALA A 254 16.84 -6.67 20.85
N LEU A 255 15.73 -6.40 21.52
CA LEU A 255 14.40 -6.47 20.94
C LEU A 255 14.26 -5.49 19.77
N ALA A 256 14.65 -4.23 19.96
CA ALA A 256 14.57 -3.21 18.91
C ALA A 256 15.44 -3.57 17.71
N GLN A 257 16.66 -4.08 17.94
CA GLN A 257 17.54 -4.51 16.86
C GLN A 257 16.94 -5.66 16.07
N PHE A 258 16.43 -6.70 16.76
CA PHE A 258 15.80 -7.85 16.10
C PHE A 258 14.64 -7.44 15.21
N VAL A 259 13.76 -6.57 15.72
CA VAL A 259 12.58 -6.11 14.95
C VAL A 259 13.00 -5.24 13.77
N SER A 260 13.92 -4.29 13.98
CA SER A 260 14.39 -3.41 12.91
C SER A 260 15.14 -4.14 11.81
N ASP A 261 15.97 -5.15 12.16
CA ASP A 261 16.66 -6.00 11.19
C ASP A 261 15.65 -6.83 10.37
N GLY A 262 14.66 -7.43 11.04
CA GLY A 262 13.61 -8.18 10.36
C GLY A 262 12.76 -7.32 9.44
N LEU A 263 12.43 -6.09 9.82
CA LEU A 263 11.76 -5.12 8.96
C LEU A 263 12.62 -4.72 7.76
N ASN A 264 13.92 -4.51 7.96
CA ASN A 264 14.84 -4.19 6.86
C ASN A 264 14.96 -5.36 5.87
N GLU A 265 15.06 -6.59 6.36
CA GLU A 265 15.02 -7.80 5.52
C GLU A 265 13.71 -7.90 4.71
N ALA A 266 12.59 -7.47 5.30
CA ALA A 266 11.28 -7.45 4.67
C ALA A 266 11.08 -6.29 3.67
N GLY A 267 12.08 -5.39 3.51
CA GLY A 267 12.03 -4.30 2.54
C GLY A 267 11.67 -2.92 3.12
N TYR A 268 11.46 -2.82 4.43
CA TYR A 268 11.34 -1.55 5.13
C TYR A 268 12.74 -1.09 5.56
N PHE A 269 13.43 -0.32 4.72
CA PHE A 269 14.82 0.07 4.98
C PHE A 269 14.96 0.96 6.22
N TYR A 270 16.13 0.93 6.83
CA TYR A 270 16.43 1.75 8.00
C TYR A 270 16.22 3.23 7.72
N CYS A 271 15.65 3.96 8.69
CA CYS A 271 15.45 5.39 8.58
C CYS A 271 16.79 6.13 8.45
N PRO A 272 17.01 6.90 7.36
CA PRO A 272 18.24 7.69 7.21
C PRO A 272 18.46 8.72 8.34
N GLY A 273 17.37 9.16 8.97
CA GLY A 273 17.39 10.08 10.12
C GLY A 273 17.55 9.40 11.48
N ASP A 274 17.76 8.09 11.50
CA ASP A 274 17.90 7.27 12.72
C ASP A 274 16.74 7.44 13.73
N MET A 275 15.53 7.64 13.20
CA MET A 275 14.30 7.73 14.00
C MET A 275 13.72 6.33 14.23
N MET A 276 14.48 5.49 14.92
CA MET A 276 14.13 4.09 15.16
C MET A 276 14.36 3.72 16.63
N ALA A 277 13.64 2.72 17.10
CA ALA A 277 13.73 2.18 18.46
C ALA A 277 15.15 1.63 18.80
N THR A 278 15.98 1.33 17.79
CA THR A 278 17.39 0.95 17.95
C THR A 278 18.23 2.09 18.53
N ASN A 279 17.86 3.35 18.26
CA ASN A 279 18.48 4.51 18.86
C ASN A 279 17.94 4.71 20.29
N ILE A 280 18.84 4.76 21.26
CA ILE A 280 18.50 4.93 22.69
C ILE A 280 17.63 6.19 22.93
N LYS A 281 17.80 7.25 22.15
CA LYS A 281 16.98 8.48 22.22
C LYS A 281 15.50 8.18 22.05
N TRP A 282 15.14 7.19 21.22
CA TRP A 282 13.77 6.82 20.89
C TRP A 282 13.30 5.55 21.60
N ARG A 283 14.09 5.05 22.56
CA ARG A 283 13.79 3.91 23.43
C ARG A 283 13.90 4.36 24.87
N GLN A 284 12.83 5.00 25.37
CA GLN A 284 12.86 5.70 26.66
C GLN A 284 11.64 5.39 27.51
N PRO A 285 11.73 5.52 28.84
CA PRO A 285 10.57 5.43 29.73
C PRO A 285 9.59 6.59 29.52
N LEU A 286 8.32 6.36 29.86
CA LEU A 286 7.22 7.30 29.66
C LEU A 286 7.51 8.70 30.25
N ARG A 287 8.16 8.77 31.44
CA ARG A 287 8.57 10.04 32.06
C ARG A 287 9.51 10.87 31.14
N VAL A 288 10.40 10.20 30.39
CA VAL A 288 11.32 10.88 29.47
C VAL A 288 10.58 11.35 28.22
N TRP A 289 9.66 10.55 27.69
CA TRP A 289 8.80 10.95 26.57
C TRP A 289 7.95 12.18 26.91
N ARG A 290 7.37 12.24 28.13
CA ARG A 290 6.69 13.43 28.63
C ARG A 290 7.60 14.67 28.64
N GLN A 291 8.86 14.48 29.07
CA GLN A 291 9.85 15.57 29.05
C GLN A 291 10.21 16.01 27.64
N TYR A 292 10.35 15.09 26.67
CA TYR A 292 10.61 15.43 25.28
C TYR A 292 9.51 16.33 24.71
N PHE A 293 8.26 15.93 24.80
CA PHE A 293 7.14 16.72 24.30
C PHE A 293 7.03 18.08 24.98
N ARG A 294 7.17 18.14 26.31
CA ARG A 294 7.18 19.42 27.05
C ARG A 294 8.30 20.34 26.55
N SER A 295 9.48 19.80 26.34
CA SER A 295 10.63 20.59 25.87
C SER A 295 10.43 21.11 24.45
N TRP A 296 9.95 20.29 23.54
CA TRP A 296 9.70 20.68 22.14
C TRP A 296 8.61 21.75 22.03
N ILE A 297 7.57 21.64 22.84
CA ILE A 297 6.48 22.62 22.87
C ILE A 297 6.92 23.94 23.51
N ALA A 298 7.69 23.86 24.63
CA ALA A 298 8.09 25.04 25.39
C ALA A 298 9.22 25.84 24.70
N ARG A 299 10.10 25.18 23.96
CA ARG A 299 11.26 25.77 23.28
C ARG A 299 11.34 25.31 21.84
N PRO A 300 10.49 25.86 20.98
CA PRO A 300 10.40 25.42 19.59
C PRO A 300 11.56 26.04 18.76
N ASP A 301 12.67 25.30 18.69
CA ASP A 301 13.73 25.54 17.70
C ASP A 301 13.54 24.68 16.46
N THR A 302 14.45 24.75 15.47
CA THR A 302 14.31 24.05 14.20
C THR A 302 14.35 22.53 14.38
N GLU A 303 15.20 22.01 15.27
CA GLU A 303 15.29 20.57 15.56
C GLU A 303 14.03 20.10 16.30
N ALA A 304 13.61 20.81 17.34
CA ALA A 304 12.40 20.51 18.10
C ALA A 304 11.17 20.48 17.18
N GLN A 305 11.08 21.39 16.21
CA GLN A 305 9.99 21.41 15.22
C GLN A 305 9.96 20.16 14.33
N MET A 306 11.13 19.78 13.81
CA MET A 306 11.24 18.59 12.99
C MET A 306 10.83 17.33 13.77
N LEU A 307 11.39 17.16 14.98
CA LEU A 307 11.11 16.03 15.86
C LEU A 307 9.64 15.99 16.28
N ALA A 308 9.08 17.12 16.73
CA ALA A 308 7.68 17.22 17.09
C ALA A 308 6.77 16.83 15.90
N SER A 309 7.05 17.32 14.69
CA SER A 309 6.27 17.00 13.49
C SER A 309 6.14 15.49 13.28
N VAL A 310 7.24 14.74 13.41
CA VAL A 310 7.22 13.29 13.25
C VAL A 310 6.53 12.60 14.44
N MET A 311 6.83 13.03 15.67
CA MET A 311 6.33 12.39 16.90
C MET A 311 4.84 12.67 17.17
N PHE A 312 4.23 13.67 16.54
CA PHE A 312 2.77 13.83 16.54
C PHE A 312 2.03 12.78 15.68
N ASP A 313 2.73 12.00 14.88
CA ASP A 313 2.17 10.91 14.10
C ASP A 313 2.25 9.55 14.81
N LEU A 314 2.67 9.52 16.09
CA LEU A 314 2.80 8.28 16.87
C LEU A 314 1.49 7.50 16.92
N ARG A 315 1.59 6.22 16.59
CA ARG A 315 0.47 5.27 16.65
C ARG A 315 0.95 3.94 17.25
N PRO A 316 0.24 3.41 18.27
CA PRO A 316 0.51 2.10 18.85
C PRO A 316 0.43 0.96 17.82
N ILE A 317 1.43 0.07 17.83
CA ILE A 317 1.51 -1.11 16.97
C ILE A 317 1.42 -2.40 17.78
N GLY A 318 2.21 -2.54 18.84
CA GLY A 318 2.25 -3.74 19.66
C GLY A 318 2.81 -3.48 21.06
N GLY A 319 2.30 -4.19 22.05
CA GLY A 319 2.63 -4.01 23.46
C GLY A 319 1.49 -3.40 24.28
N THR A 320 1.81 -2.69 25.36
CA THR A 320 0.85 -2.15 26.32
C THR A 320 0.38 -0.75 25.91
N THR A 321 -0.79 -0.67 25.29
CA THR A 321 -1.34 0.57 24.69
C THR A 321 -1.60 1.68 25.70
N ASP A 322 -1.89 1.35 26.98
CA ASP A 322 -2.15 2.32 28.04
C ASP A 322 -0.98 3.27 28.30
N LEU A 323 0.25 2.87 27.94
CA LEU A 323 1.42 3.73 28.02
C LEU A 323 1.38 4.98 27.13
N PHE A 324 0.45 5.03 26.16
CA PHE A 324 0.38 6.14 25.19
C PHE A 324 -0.85 7.06 25.36
N SER A 325 -1.99 6.55 25.84
CA SER A 325 -3.27 7.30 25.82
C SER A 325 -3.20 8.63 26.57
N ASP A 326 -2.64 8.63 27.79
CA ASP A 326 -2.48 9.84 28.60
C ASP A 326 -1.44 10.79 27.98
N LEU A 327 -0.32 10.25 27.49
CA LEU A 327 0.73 11.03 26.84
C LEU A 327 0.18 11.81 25.62
N GLN A 328 -0.65 11.17 24.78
CA GLN A 328 -1.25 11.82 23.62
C GLN A 328 -2.16 12.98 24.02
N SER A 329 -3.07 12.74 24.96
CA SER A 329 -4.01 13.77 25.40
C SER A 329 -3.34 14.95 26.10
N GLU A 330 -2.36 14.69 26.99
CA GLU A 330 -1.55 15.71 27.65
C GLU A 330 -0.78 16.57 26.62
N THR A 331 -0.18 15.92 25.62
CA THR A 331 0.63 16.58 24.61
C THR A 331 -0.22 17.48 23.70
N LEU A 332 -1.37 16.99 23.23
CA LEU A 332 -2.30 17.79 22.42
C LEU A 332 -2.83 19.00 23.17
N ALA A 333 -3.18 18.83 24.45
CA ALA A 333 -3.66 19.93 25.29
C ALA A 333 -2.59 21.01 25.53
N GLN A 334 -1.33 20.61 25.68
CA GLN A 334 -0.20 21.55 25.82
C GLN A 334 0.12 22.28 24.52
N ALA A 335 0.16 21.55 23.40
CA ALA A 335 0.45 22.12 22.09
C ALA A 335 -0.59 23.17 21.66
N ALA A 336 -1.88 22.85 21.84
CA ALA A 336 -2.96 23.77 21.48
C ALA A 336 -2.97 25.09 22.26
N LYS A 337 -2.46 25.07 23.51
CA LYS A 337 -2.34 26.28 24.34
C LYS A 337 -1.14 27.14 24.01
N ASN A 338 -0.17 26.64 23.25
CA ASN A 338 1.06 27.36 22.92
C ASN A 338 1.02 27.90 21.49
N SER A 339 0.50 29.12 21.33
CA SER A 339 0.40 29.78 20.02
C SER A 339 1.75 30.00 19.33
N ILE A 340 2.85 30.16 20.10
CA ILE A 340 4.20 30.28 19.55
C ILE A 340 4.62 28.95 18.92
N PHE A 341 4.39 27.84 19.60
CA PHE A 341 4.67 26.51 19.06
C PHE A 341 3.89 26.26 17.77
N VAL A 342 2.59 26.56 17.75
CA VAL A 342 1.74 26.41 16.55
C VAL A 342 2.25 27.30 15.41
N ALA A 343 2.62 28.57 15.69
CA ALA A 343 3.18 29.47 14.69
C ALA A 343 4.50 28.95 14.09
N HIS A 344 5.35 28.33 14.90
CA HIS A 344 6.56 27.65 14.41
C HIS A 344 6.25 26.45 13.54
N MET A 345 5.26 25.62 13.91
CA MET A 345 4.81 24.49 13.10
C MET A 345 4.29 24.96 11.73
N VAL A 346 3.53 26.05 11.68
CA VAL A 346 3.10 26.68 10.43
C VAL A 346 4.30 27.13 9.61
N SER A 347 5.24 27.86 10.22
CA SER A 347 6.46 28.32 9.54
C SER A 347 7.28 27.18 8.96
N ASN A 348 7.36 26.05 9.67
CA ASN A 348 8.06 24.85 9.18
C ASN A 348 7.36 24.23 7.97
N SER A 349 6.03 24.15 7.98
CA SER A 349 5.24 23.60 6.87
C SER A 349 5.42 24.40 5.56
N LEU A 350 5.68 25.71 5.66
CA LEU A 350 5.91 26.58 4.50
C LEU A 350 7.26 26.34 3.81
N LYS A 351 8.17 25.59 4.43
CA LYS A 351 9.46 25.21 3.81
C LYS A 351 9.29 24.15 2.71
N HIS A 352 8.15 23.48 2.65
CA HIS A 352 7.82 22.48 1.64
C HIS A 352 6.75 23.04 0.68
N PRO A 353 7.11 23.94 -0.26
CA PRO A 353 6.15 24.47 -1.22
C PRO A 353 5.81 23.42 -2.27
N PRO A 354 4.57 23.40 -2.79
CA PRO A 354 4.23 22.58 -3.93
C PRO A 354 5.03 22.97 -5.18
N PRO A 355 5.25 22.03 -6.12
CA PRO A 355 6.21 22.20 -7.23
C PRO A 355 5.60 23.02 -8.39
N LEU A 356 5.17 24.23 -8.11
CA LEU A 356 4.62 25.17 -9.09
C LEU A 356 5.75 25.95 -9.77
N GLY A 357 5.90 25.79 -11.08
CA GLY A 357 6.84 26.52 -11.92
C GLY A 357 6.25 27.80 -12.52
N LEU A 358 7.08 28.52 -13.27
CA LEU A 358 6.67 29.69 -14.06
C LEU A 358 5.80 29.25 -15.26
N PHE A 359 4.95 30.16 -15.77
CA PHE A 359 4.16 29.98 -16.99
C PHE A 359 3.30 28.71 -17.04
N ARG A 360 2.61 28.38 -15.94
CA ARG A 360 1.72 27.21 -15.81
C ARG A 360 2.42 25.83 -15.84
N GLY A 361 3.76 25.78 -15.75
CA GLY A 361 4.53 24.56 -15.66
C GLY A 361 4.73 24.07 -14.22
N PHE A 362 5.43 22.94 -14.09
CA PHE A 362 5.91 22.41 -12.82
C PHE A 362 7.36 22.81 -12.56
N ALA A 363 7.70 23.01 -11.30
CA ALA A 363 9.09 23.09 -10.87
C ALA A 363 9.65 21.66 -10.75
N THR A 364 10.46 21.24 -11.72
CA THR A 364 11.09 19.94 -11.74
C THR A 364 12.54 19.99 -11.26
N ALA A 365 13.09 18.84 -10.86
CA ALA A 365 14.50 18.71 -10.54
C ALA A 365 15.36 19.12 -11.75
N ARG A 366 16.36 19.99 -11.53
CA ARG A 366 17.17 20.57 -12.61
C ARG A 366 18.39 19.72 -13.00
N SER A 367 18.83 18.83 -12.12
CA SER A 367 20.03 18.02 -12.29
C SER A 367 19.95 16.73 -11.48
N GLY A 368 20.90 15.81 -11.72
CA GLY A 368 21.00 14.53 -11.02
C GLY A 368 20.14 13.43 -11.64
N GLU A 369 20.05 12.31 -10.96
CA GLU A 369 19.33 11.10 -11.39
C GLU A 369 17.84 11.37 -11.65
N HIS A 370 17.22 12.27 -10.87
CA HIS A 370 15.80 12.60 -10.96
C HIS A 370 15.53 13.89 -11.75
N LYS A 371 16.40 14.23 -12.72
CA LYS A 371 16.21 15.40 -13.60
C LYS A 371 14.86 15.31 -14.34
N ASN A 372 14.19 16.47 -14.44
CA ASN A 372 12.88 16.62 -15.08
C ASN A 372 11.73 15.87 -14.42
N THR A 373 11.86 15.48 -13.16
CA THR A 373 10.79 14.82 -12.39
C THR A 373 10.24 15.74 -11.28
N ILE A 374 9.07 15.39 -10.76
CA ILE A 374 8.44 15.97 -9.58
C ILE A 374 8.54 14.95 -8.45
N ASP A 375 9.03 15.37 -7.28
CA ASP A 375 8.94 14.57 -6.07
C ASP A 375 7.54 14.65 -5.47
N LEU A 376 6.70 13.66 -5.78
CA LEU A 376 5.31 13.61 -5.31
C LEU A 376 5.20 13.38 -3.79
N LYS A 377 6.25 12.87 -3.14
CA LYS A 377 6.27 12.73 -1.67
C LYS A 377 6.56 14.08 -1.01
N HIS A 378 7.72 14.65 -1.23
CA HIS A 378 8.16 15.85 -0.49
C HIS A 378 7.51 17.13 -0.97
N ALA A 379 7.27 17.27 -2.27
CA ALA A 379 6.63 18.47 -2.83
C ALA A 379 5.11 18.33 -3.01
N GLY A 380 4.56 17.11 -2.89
CA GLY A 380 3.13 16.83 -3.06
C GLY A 380 2.43 16.46 -1.76
N VAL A 381 2.72 15.27 -1.22
CA VAL A 381 2.04 14.72 -0.04
C VAL A 381 2.42 15.45 1.25
N VAL A 382 3.71 15.69 1.50
CA VAL A 382 4.22 16.29 2.75
C VAL A 382 3.56 17.64 3.07
N PRO A 383 3.37 18.58 2.13
CA PRO A 383 2.67 19.82 2.42
C PRO A 383 1.25 19.65 2.96
N VAL A 384 0.51 18.65 2.48
CA VAL A 384 -0.85 18.34 2.97
C VAL A 384 -0.79 17.68 4.34
N VAL A 385 0.16 16.77 4.56
CA VAL A 385 0.42 16.13 5.86
C VAL A 385 0.70 17.19 6.93
N ASP A 386 1.54 18.17 6.62
CA ASP A 386 1.89 19.27 7.54
C ASP A 386 0.68 20.14 7.87
N LEU A 387 -0.15 20.51 6.89
CA LEU A 387 -1.40 21.23 7.12
C LEU A 387 -2.35 20.41 7.99
N GLY A 388 -2.51 19.12 7.71
CA GLY A 388 -3.34 18.22 8.53
C GLY A 388 -2.87 18.15 9.99
N ARG A 389 -1.56 18.13 10.25
CA ARG A 389 -1.00 18.18 11.61
C ARG A 389 -1.32 19.50 12.31
N ILE A 390 -1.14 20.62 11.62
CA ILE A 390 -1.43 21.95 12.17
C ILE A 390 -2.90 22.04 12.60
N TYR A 391 -3.83 21.63 11.75
CA TYR A 391 -5.26 21.62 12.06
C TYR A 391 -5.59 20.66 13.21
N ALA A 392 -4.97 19.48 13.26
CA ALA A 392 -5.15 18.54 14.34
C ALA A 392 -4.63 19.08 15.69
N LEU A 393 -3.48 19.72 15.70
CA LEU A 393 -2.93 20.37 16.89
C LEU A 393 -3.82 21.50 17.38
N THR A 394 -4.28 22.37 16.49
CA THR A 394 -5.17 23.49 16.82
C THR A 394 -6.52 23.01 17.35
N GLY A 395 -7.06 21.94 16.75
CA GLY A 395 -8.35 21.35 17.16
C GLY A 395 -8.24 20.31 18.28
N GLN A 396 -7.05 20.03 18.83
CA GLN A 396 -6.79 18.96 19.81
C GLN A 396 -7.30 17.58 19.34
N LEU A 397 -7.09 17.26 18.05
CA LEU A 397 -7.60 16.05 17.41
C LEU A 397 -6.62 14.90 17.54
N THR A 398 -7.11 13.71 17.90
CA THR A 398 -6.29 12.52 18.16
C THR A 398 -5.96 11.69 16.91
N GLN A 399 -6.61 11.97 15.78
CA GLN A 399 -6.37 11.28 14.52
C GLN A 399 -4.91 11.44 14.06
N THR A 400 -4.31 10.37 13.56
CA THR A 400 -2.95 10.39 12.98
C THR A 400 -2.97 10.42 11.45
N ASN A 401 -3.92 9.74 10.83
CA ASN A 401 -4.10 9.72 9.38
C ASN A 401 -4.44 11.10 8.82
N THR A 402 -3.78 11.51 7.74
CA THR A 402 -3.91 12.86 7.16
C THR A 402 -5.34 13.17 6.73
N ARG A 403 -6.00 12.26 6.01
CA ARG A 403 -7.39 12.46 5.58
C ARG A 403 -8.34 12.54 6.79
N ALA A 404 -8.17 11.67 7.76
CA ALA A 404 -8.97 11.67 8.99
C ALA A 404 -8.78 12.97 9.80
N ARG A 405 -7.54 13.50 9.87
CA ARG A 405 -7.24 14.79 10.48
C ARG A 405 -7.99 15.93 9.82
N ILE A 406 -7.96 16.01 8.48
CA ILE A 406 -8.63 17.08 7.74
C ILE A 406 -10.14 16.98 7.90
N LEU A 407 -10.73 15.78 7.84
CA LEU A 407 -12.17 15.57 8.09
C LEU A 407 -12.58 15.99 9.51
N ALA A 408 -11.85 15.56 10.52
CA ALA A 408 -12.09 15.95 11.90
C ALA A 408 -11.89 17.46 12.11
N ALA A 409 -10.93 18.08 11.40
CA ALA A 409 -10.69 19.53 11.45
C ALA A 409 -11.86 20.33 10.85
N ILE A 410 -12.49 19.81 9.79
CA ILE A 410 -13.72 20.42 9.23
C ILE A 410 -14.85 20.38 10.26
N GLU A 411 -15.07 19.24 10.89
CA GLU A 411 -16.10 19.06 11.93
C GLU A 411 -15.86 19.95 13.15
N ALA A 412 -14.60 20.04 13.60
CA ALA A 412 -14.17 20.89 14.71
C ALA A 412 -14.06 22.39 14.34
N ARG A 413 -14.31 22.75 13.09
CA ARG A 413 -14.13 24.12 12.55
C ARG A 413 -12.70 24.69 12.71
N ALA A 414 -11.70 23.81 12.78
CA ALA A 414 -10.30 24.22 12.76
C ALA A 414 -9.83 24.62 11.36
N VAL A 415 -10.59 24.27 10.34
CA VAL A 415 -10.45 24.72 8.95
C VAL A 415 -11.82 24.97 8.34
N SER A 416 -11.93 25.90 7.39
CA SER A 416 -13.20 26.16 6.72
C SER A 416 -13.71 24.91 5.97
N PRO A 417 -15.02 24.62 5.96
CA PRO A 417 -15.55 23.46 5.28
C PRO A 417 -15.22 23.39 3.79
N SER A 418 -15.18 24.54 3.10
CA SER A 418 -14.79 24.59 1.68
C SER A 418 -13.30 24.35 1.49
N GLY A 419 -12.44 25.03 2.24
CA GLY A 419 -10.98 24.86 2.14
C GLY A 419 -10.54 23.45 2.52
N GLY A 420 -11.16 22.86 3.56
CA GLY A 420 -10.89 21.49 3.95
C GLY A 420 -11.28 20.47 2.88
N ARG A 421 -12.42 20.62 2.22
CA ARG A 421 -12.83 19.78 1.09
C ARG A 421 -11.90 19.93 -0.11
N ASP A 422 -11.55 21.17 -0.47
CA ASP A 422 -10.63 21.45 -1.57
C ASP A 422 -9.25 20.80 -1.30
N LEU A 423 -8.78 20.86 -0.05
CA LEU A 423 -7.52 20.23 0.36
C LEU A 423 -7.60 18.70 0.29
N LEU A 424 -8.73 18.10 0.66
CA LEU A 424 -8.94 16.64 0.51
C LEU A 424 -8.92 16.21 -0.96
N ASP A 425 -9.62 16.93 -1.83
CA ASP A 425 -9.65 16.62 -3.26
C ASP A 425 -8.25 16.75 -3.89
N ALA A 426 -7.48 17.78 -3.48
CA ALA A 426 -6.10 17.95 -3.92
C ALA A 426 -5.19 16.82 -3.41
N TYR A 427 -5.35 16.42 -2.16
CA TYR A 427 -4.61 15.31 -1.57
C TYR A 427 -4.91 13.98 -2.27
N ASP A 428 -6.18 13.69 -2.51
CA ASP A 428 -6.60 12.46 -3.20
C ASP A 428 -5.98 12.41 -4.61
N MET A 429 -6.02 13.49 -5.38
CA MET A 429 -5.42 13.56 -6.72
C MET A 429 -3.91 13.29 -6.70
N ILE A 430 -3.18 13.90 -5.78
CA ILE A 430 -1.73 13.73 -5.69
C ILE A 430 -1.36 12.32 -5.23
N ALA A 431 -2.06 11.79 -4.23
CA ALA A 431 -1.80 10.47 -3.68
C ALA A 431 -2.15 9.36 -4.68
N ASP A 432 -3.27 9.47 -5.41
CA ASP A 432 -3.64 8.54 -6.46
C ASP A 432 -2.62 8.57 -7.62
N THR A 433 -2.18 9.78 -8.03
CA THR A 433 -1.13 9.93 -9.06
C THR A 433 0.18 9.28 -8.63
N ARG A 434 0.58 9.44 -7.36
CA ARG A 434 1.78 8.80 -6.79
C ARG A 434 1.70 7.29 -6.82
N LEU A 435 0.57 6.71 -6.40
CA LEU A 435 0.38 5.25 -6.42
C LEU A 435 0.32 4.69 -7.85
N ALA A 436 -0.33 5.39 -8.78
CA ALA A 436 -0.37 5.00 -10.18
C ALA A 436 1.04 4.99 -10.80
N HIS A 437 1.89 5.97 -10.48
CA HIS A 437 3.29 6.02 -10.89
C HIS A 437 4.07 4.81 -10.36
N GLN A 438 3.98 4.52 -9.06
CA GLN A 438 4.65 3.37 -8.44
C GLN A 438 4.16 2.03 -9.03
N ALA A 439 2.87 1.87 -9.25
CA ALA A 439 2.32 0.67 -9.87
C ALA A 439 2.82 0.48 -11.31
N ALA A 440 2.96 1.57 -12.08
CA ALA A 440 3.51 1.53 -13.43
C ALA A 440 4.99 1.11 -13.43
N GLN A 441 5.80 1.62 -12.49
CA GLN A 441 7.20 1.21 -12.32
C GLN A 441 7.31 -0.28 -11.99
N ILE A 442 6.54 -0.78 -11.03
CA ILE A 442 6.52 -2.20 -10.66
C ILE A 442 6.15 -3.09 -11.86
N LYS A 443 5.15 -2.69 -12.66
CA LYS A 443 4.76 -3.43 -13.89
C LYS A 443 5.89 -3.51 -14.93
N ARG A 444 6.80 -2.52 -14.95
CA ARG A 444 8.00 -2.53 -15.82
C ARG A 444 9.18 -3.27 -15.19
N GLY A 445 9.04 -3.84 -13.98
CA GLY A 445 10.12 -4.49 -13.24
C GLY A 445 11.10 -3.51 -12.58
N GLU A 446 10.72 -2.24 -12.46
CA GLU A 446 11.52 -1.18 -11.82
C GLU A 446 11.21 -1.11 -10.32
N LYS A 447 12.17 -0.60 -9.54
CA LYS A 447 11.89 -0.28 -8.14
C LYS A 447 10.99 0.96 -8.06
N PRO A 448 9.90 0.90 -7.26
CA PRO A 448 9.03 2.06 -7.11
C PRO A 448 9.75 3.21 -6.39
N ASP A 449 9.47 4.43 -6.84
CA ASP A 449 9.93 5.67 -6.23
C ASP A 449 8.85 6.76 -6.20
N ASN A 450 9.21 7.99 -5.85
CA ASN A 450 8.29 9.13 -5.78
C ASN A 450 8.55 10.20 -6.85
N PHE A 451 9.46 9.93 -7.80
CA PHE A 451 9.95 10.89 -8.77
C PHE A 451 9.28 10.71 -10.12
N MET A 452 8.18 11.40 -10.34
CA MET A 452 7.35 11.26 -11.53
C MET A 452 7.72 12.28 -12.61
N PRO A 453 8.01 11.83 -13.85
CA PRO A 453 8.14 12.74 -14.99
C PRO A 453 6.77 13.33 -15.36
N PRO A 454 6.58 14.66 -15.41
CA PRO A 454 5.31 15.25 -15.87
C PRO A 454 4.93 14.88 -17.30
N ALA A 455 5.90 14.45 -18.11
CA ALA A 455 5.69 13.98 -19.46
C ALA A 455 4.87 12.68 -19.55
N ASP A 456 4.85 11.89 -18.48
CA ASP A 456 4.08 10.65 -18.40
C ASP A 456 2.57 10.91 -18.23
N LEU A 457 2.19 12.13 -17.87
CA LEU A 457 0.80 12.55 -17.71
C LEU A 457 0.24 13.15 -19.01
N SER A 458 -1.03 12.90 -19.29
CA SER A 458 -1.79 13.61 -20.30
C SER A 458 -1.91 15.12 -19.95
N ASP A 459 -2.26 15.96 -20.93
CA ASP A 459 -2.49 17.39 -20.69
C ASP A 459 -3.59 17.66 -19.64
N PHE A 460 -4.61 16.81 -19.64
CA PHE A 460 -5.70 16.85 -18.68
C PHE A 460 -5.20 16.54 -17.27
N GLU A 461 -4.47 15.45 -17.07
CA GLU A 461 -3.91 15.05 -15.78
C GLU A 461 -2.91 16.09 -15.27
N ARG A 462 -2.05 16.63 -16.13
CA ARG A 462 -1.13 17.72 -15.78
C ARG A 462 -1.84 18.97 -15.27
N SER A 463 -2.93 19.36 -15.95
CA SER A 463 -3.74 20.51 -15.52
C SER A 463 -4.36 20.29 -14.15
N HIS A 464 -4.95 19.12 -13.91
CA HIS A 464 -5.59 18.80 -12.63
C HIS A 464 -4.59 18.68 -11.49
N LEU A 465 -3.45 18.02 -11.72
CA LEU A 465 -2.38 17.94 -10.73
C LEU A 465 -1.84 19.33 -10.36
N ARG A 466 -1.70 20.22 -11.36
CA ARG A 466 -1.31 21.61 -11.13
C ARG A 466 -2.35 22.36 -10.28
N ASP A 467 -3.63 22.19 -10.57
CA ASP A 467 -4.71 22.81 -9.80
C ASP A 467 -4.71 22.32 -8.34
N ALA A 468 -4.44 21.03 -8.12
CA ALA A 468 -4.25 20.48 -6.78
C ALA A 468 -3.09 21.16 -6.03
N PHE A 469 -1.96 21.40 -6.68
CA PHE A 469 -0.85 22.14 -6.08
C PHE A 469 -1.18 23.61 -5.80
N VAL A 470 -2.01 24.25 -6.63
CA VAL A 470 -2.50 25.62 -6.38
C VAL A 470 -3.37 25.66 -5.13
N VAL A 471 -4.25 24.67 -4.92
CA VAL A 471 -5.04 24.54 -3.69
C VAL A 471 -4.14 24.45 -2.48
N ILE A 472 -3.13 23.56 -2.50
CA ILE A 472 -2.17 23.42 -1.38
C ILE A 472 -1.48 24.78 -1.10
N LYS A 473 -0.98 25.44 -2.13
CA LYS A 473 -0.32 26.75 -1.98
C LYS A 473 -1.24 27.79 -1.36
N THR A 474 -2.50 27.81 -1.75
CA THR A 474 -3.52 28.70 -1.19
C THR A 474 -3.74 28.42 0.29
N MET A 475 -3.86 27.14 0.66
CA MET A 475 -4.05 26.74 2.06
C MET A 475 -2.82 27.05 2.91
N GLN A 476 -1.61 26.82 2.39
CA GLN A 476 -0.36 27.22 3.07
C GLN A 476 -0.31 28.74 3.32
N ASN A 477 -0.65 29.54 2.31
CA ASN A 477 -0.68 31.00 2.45
C ASN A 477 -1.72 31.45 3.48
N ALA A 478 -2.91 30.82 3.50
CA ALA A 478 -3.95 31.11 4.50
C ALA A 478 -3.47 30.76 5.91
N ALA A 479 -2.83 29.62 6.11
CA ALA A 479 -2.24 29.24 7.39
C ALA A 479 -1.15 30.21 7.83
N GLY A 480 -0.25 30.61 6.93
CA GLY A 480 0.85 31.57 7.19
C GLY A 480 0.38 32.99 7.53
N SER A 481 -0.77 33.43 7.01
CA SER A 481 -1.35 34.76 7.30
C SER A 481 -2.17 34.83 8.59
N GLY A 482 -2.25 33.73 9.35
CA GLY A 482 -3.06 33.65 10.57
C GLY A 482 -4.59 33.64 10.35
N ARG A 483 -5.04 33.71 9.09
CA ARG A 483 -6.47 33.71 8.74
C ARG A 483 -7.06 32.29 8.61
N GLY A 484 -6.22 31.26 8.60
CA GLY A 484 -6.64 29.87 8.51
C GLY A 484 -7.26 29.27 9.78
N TYR A 485 -7.16 29.98 10.90
CA TYR A 485 -7.56 29.50 12.23
C TYR A 485 -8.86 30.09 12.77
N LEU A 486 -9.45 31.09 12.11
CA LEU A 486 -10.54 31.89 12.67
C LEU A 486 -11.78 32.08 11.78
N ASN A 487 -11.89 31.35 10.65
CA ASN A 487 -13.10 31.44 9.81
C ASN A 487 -13.70 30.08 9.51
#